data_456f224f28bd17a827f1d009efbb399e
#
_entry.id   456f224f28bd17a827f1d009efbb399e
#
_cell.length_a   1.000
_cell.length_b   1.000
_cell.length_c   1.000
_cell.angle_alpha   90.00
_cell.angle_beta   90.00
_cell.angle_gamma   90.00
#
_symmetry.space_group_name_H-M   'P 1'
#
loop_
_entity.id
_entity.type
_entity.pdbx_description
1 polymer ?
#
loop_
_entity_poly.entity_id
_entity_poly.type
_entity_poly.pdbx_seq_one_letter_code
_entity_poly.pdbx_strand_id
1 'polypeptide(L)'
;MATTYTPGTRIDHYEIVRPLGHGGMNHVYLANDVQNGQEVVLKIPNDDIIGDIAIFERYKREAEIGNRINHPHVQHMLHTDEKRSEQYLVVEYIQGRTLRALLEEYAPGPMPRDEALRITLQICDALAYCHEHGVYHRDIKPENIMIQNDGNVKIIDFGIALLQGARRVTWRGLSSTVGTPDYMSPEQLRGERGTAVADVYSVGVMLYEMLCGRTPFEGENVFAIMNQHVSQDPPSILDYNPDVPPALATVVMKAIRRDPEKRYKTMHEMIHDLQHLQTVKPVQYQPDVPQKDSTLVRQIKLATLILICLCLVIIALGFLAQFAHHAVR
;
A
#
# COMPACT_ATOMS: atom_id res chain seq x y z
N MET A 1 -23.63 18.52 1.02
CA MET A 1 -22.88 18.89 2.25
C MET A 1 -22.64 17.58 2.98
N ALA A 2 -21.39 17.23 3.26
CA ALA A 2 -21.10 16.00 3.99
C ALA A 2 -21.80 16.06 5.37
N THR A 3 -22.62 15.06 5.67
CA THR A 3 -23.32 14.98 6.95
C THR A 3 -22.30 14.67 8.03
N THR A 4 -21.88 15.69 8.77
CA THR A 4 -20.96 15.50 9.91
C THR A 4 -21.81 15.28 11.16
N TYR A 5 -21.69 14.11 11.77
CA TYR A 5 -22.40 13.76 12.99
C TYR A 5 -21.71 14.37 14.20
N THR A 6 -22.51 14.95 15.09
CA THR A 6 -22.03 15.53 16.36
C THR A 6 -22.18 14.53 17.51
N PRO A 7 -21.38 14.68 18.59
CA PRO A 7 -21.57 13.86 19.80
C PRO A 7 -23.03 13.88 20.29
N GLY A 8 -23.55 12.73 20.69
CA GLY A 8 -24.94 12.51 21.09
C GLY A 8 -25.91 12.25 19.94
N THR A 9 -25.49 12.37 18.67
CA THR A 9 -26.31 11.95 17.52
C THR A 9 -26.47 10.42 17.54
N ARG A 10 -27.70 9.95 17.29
CA ARG A 10 -27.99 8.52 17.15
C ARG A 10 -28.19 8.12 15.71
N ILE A 11 -27.53 7.04 15.31
CA ILE A 11 -27.70 6.34 14.06
C ILE A 11 -28.12 4.93 14.42
N ASP A 12 -29.36 4.54 14.14
CA ASP A 12 -29.96 3.29 14.62
C ASP A 12 -29.82 3.17 16.16
N HIS A 13 -29.11 2.16 16.65
CA HIS A 13 -28.84 1.98 18.08
C HIS A 13 -27.43 2.40 18.50
N TYR A 14 -26.70 3.10 17.63
CA TYR A 14 -25.36 3.64 17.94
C TYR A 14 -25.43 5.11 18.26
N GLU A 15 -24.90 5.51 19.42
CA GLU A 15 -24.77 6.90 19.84
C GLU A 15 -23.33 7.38 19.62
N ILE A 16 -23.18 8.41 18.79
CA ILE A 16 -21.86 8.99 18.48
C ILE A 16 -21.26 9.61 19.74
N VAL A 17 -20.06 9.17 20.10
CA VAL A 17 -19.28 9.72 21.21
C VAL A 17 -18.38 10.86 20.73
N ARG A 18 -17.61 10.64 19.67
CA ARG A 18 -16.73 11.64 19.08
C ARG A 18 -16.21 11.19 17.69
N PRO A 19 -15.79 12.13 16.84
CA PRO A 19 -15.03 11.76 15.65
C PRO A 19 -13.65 11.19 16.05
N LEU A 20 -13.18 10.19 15.28
CA LEU A 20 -11.85 9.63 15.38
C LEU A 20 -10.93 10.11 14.26
N GLY A 21 -11.50 10.45 13.09
CA GLY A 21 -10.74 10.95 11.95
C GLY A 21 -11.57 11.07 10.68
N HIS A 22 -10.93 11.64 9.66
CA HIS A 22 -11.45 11.71 8.30
C HIS A 22 -10.48 10.95 7.39
N GLY A 23 -10.94 9.85 6.81
CA GLY A 23 -10.23 9.19 5.71
C GLY A 23 -10.67 9.76 4.36
N GLY A 24 -9.91 9.54 3.31
CA GLY A 24 -10.28 9.93 1.94
C GLY A 24 -11.60 9.33 1.45
N MET A 25 -12.11 8.31 2.13
CA MET A 25 -13.32 7.56 1.74
C MET A 25 -14.40 7.51 2.83
N ASN A 26 -14.04 7.69 4.10
CA ASN A 26 -14.96 7.51 5.23
C ASN A 26 -14.78 8.60 6.28
N HIS A 27 -15.89 8.94 6.93
CA HIS A 27 -15.90 9.57 8.24
C HIS A 27 -15.87 8.48 9.31
N VAL A 28 -14.97 8.57 10.27
CA VAL A 28 -14.76 7.55 11.31
C VAL A 28 -15.15 8.12 12.67
N TYR A 29 -16.07 7.45 13.37
CA TYR A 29 -16.60 7.86 14.65
C TYR A 29 -16.46 6.77 15.70
N LEU A 30 -16.10 7.14 16.92
CA LEU A 30 -16.35 6.32 18.11
C LEU A 30 -17.83 6.45 18.45
N ALA A 31 -18.49 5.32 18.70
CA ALA A 31 -19.88 5.27 19.11
C ALA A 31 -20.08 4.24 20.21
N ASN A 32 -21.15 4.42 20.99
CA ASN A 32 -21.66 3.44 21.95
C ASN A 32 -22.83 2.69 21.34
N ASP A 33 -22.76 1.37 21.31
CA ASP A 33 -23.91 0.53 21.06
C ASP A 33 -24.81 0.56 22.30
N VAL A 34 -25.98 1.22 22.21
CA VAL A 34 -26.90 1.39 23.34
C VAL A 34 -27.62 0.11 23.75
N GLN A 35 -27.54 -0.95 22.94
CA GLN A 35 -28.15 -2.24 23.25
C GLN A 35 -27.32 -3.05 24.25
N ASN A 36 -25.99 -2.98 24.15
CA ASN A 36 -25.07 -3.78 24.97
C ASN A 36 -24.04 -2.96 25.74
N GLY A 37 -23.96 -1.62 25.49
CA GLY A 37 -23.03 -0.71 26.14
C GLY A 37 -21.59 -0.80 25.59
N GLN A 38 -21.38 -1.45 24.45
CA GLN A 38 -20.06 -1.65 23.87
C GLN A 38 -19.59 -0.44 23.06
N GLU A 39 -18.33 -0.04 23.21
CA GLU A 39 -17.71 0.93 22.32
C GLU A 39 -17.37 0.27 20.97
N VAL A 40 -17.80 0.92 19.90
CA VAL A 40 -17.58 0.47 18.52
C VAL A 40 -17.08 1.63 17.66
N VAL A 41 -16.55 1.31 16.49
CA VAL A 41 -16.21 2.32 15.47
C VAL A 41 -17.20 2.24 14.32
N LEU A 42 -17.83 3.38 14.01
CA LEU A 42 -18.65 3.52 12.80
C LEU A 42 -17.80 4.15 11.70
N LYS A 43 -17.72 3.46 10.55
CA LYS A 43 -17.10 3.97 9.32
C LYS A 43 -18.22 4.31 8.33
N ILE A 44 -18.46 5.59 8.13
CA ILE A 44 -19.54 6.12 7.30
C ILE A 44 -18.93 6.58 5.98
N PRO A 45 -19.30 6.01 4.84
CA PRO A 45 -18.77 6.40 3.54
C PRO A 45 -19.06 7.87 3.22
N ASN A 46 -18.12 8.53 2.56
CA ASN A 46 -18.32 9.89 2.06
C ASN A 46 -19.38 9.91 0.94
N ASP A 47 -20.01 11.05 0.72
CA ASP A 47 -21.05 11.26 -0.31
C ASP A 47 -20.62 10.81 -1.70
N ASP A 48 -19.34 11.00 -2.06
CA ASP A 48 -18.77 10.56 -3.34
C ASP A 48 -18.80 9.05 -3.54
N ILE A 49 -18.75 8.26 -2.45
CA ILE A 49 -18.84 6.80 -2.48
C ILE A 49 -20.30 6.36 -2.57
N ILE A 50 -21.17 6.99 -1.79
CA ILE A 50 -22.61 6.67 -1.78
C ILE A 50 -23.24 7.04 -3.13
N GLY A 51 -22.76 8.12 -3.77
CA GLY A 51 -23.25 8.60 -5.07
C GLY A 51 -22.87 7.72 -6.27
N ASP A 52 -21.90 6.83 -6.14
CA ASP A 52 -21.48 5.88 -7.19
C ASP A 52 -21.85 4.45 -6.84
N ILE A 53 -22.90 3.93 -7.48
CA ILE A 53 -23.43 2.58 -7.24
C ILE A 53 -22.34 1.51 -7.40
N ALA A 54 -21.44 1.65 -8.38
CA ALA A 54 -20.40 0.66 -8.62
C ALA A 54 -19.33 0.67 -7.53
N ILE A 55 -18.98 1.84 -7.02
CA ILE A 55 -18.04 2.00 -5.89
C ILE A 55 -18.69 1.44 -4.62
N PHE A 56 -19.97 1.76 -4.41
CA PHE A 56 -20.71 1.34 -3.24
C PHE A 56 -20.93 -0.19 -3.17
N GLU A 57 -21.30 -0.84 -4.29
CA GLU A 57 -21.43 -2.31 -4.34
C GLU A 57 -20.08 -3.02 -4.10
N ARG A 58 -18.98 -2.43 -4.50
CA ARG A 58 -17.64 -2.93 -4.15
C ARG A 58 -17.37 -2.78 -2.66
N TYR A 59 -17.68 -1.64 -2.08
CA TYR A 59 -17.55 -1.38 -0.65
C TYR A 59 -18.29 -2.43 0.19
N LYS A 60 -19.53 -2.81 -0.21
CA LYS A 60 -20.29 -3.87 0.44
C LYS A 60 -19.61 -5.24 0.33
N ARG A 61 -19.17 -5.63 -0.87
CA ARG A 61 -18.49 -6.93 -1.07
C ARG A 61 -17.21 -7.04 -0.23
N GLU A 62 -16.56 -5.97 -0.03
CA GLU A 62 -15.32 -5.91 0.75
C GLU A 62 -15.59 -6.02 2.23
N ALA A 63 -16.68 -5.38 2.68
CA ALA A 63 -17.21 -5.61 4.01
C ALA A 63 -17.55 -7.10 4.25
N GLU A 64 -18.20 -7.76 3.29
CA GLU A 64 -18.52 -9.18 3.35
C GLU A 64 -17.27 -10.09 3.42
N ILE A 65 -16.20 -9.72 2.71
CA ILE A 65 -14.92 -10.44 2.76
C ILE A 65 -14.26 -10.23 4.13
N GLY A 66 -14.24 -8.99 4.64
CA GLY A 66 -13.71 -8.66 5.97
C GLY A 66 -14.39 -9.45 7.08
N ASN A 67 -15.69 -9.77 6.94
CA ASN A 67 -16.45 -10.58 7.89
C ASN A 67 -15.99 -12.04 8.00
N ARG A 68 -15.31 -12.54 6.98
CA ARG A 68 -14.78 -13.93 6.97
C ARG A 68 -13.40 -14.03 7.62
N ILE A 69 -12.76 -12.90 7.86
CA ILE A 69 -11.44 -12.83 8.48
C ILE A 69 -11.63 -12.79 9.99
N ASN A 70 -11.17 -13.83 10.67
CA ASN A 70 -11.17 -13.92 12.12
C ASN A 70 -9.76 -14.25 12.60
N HIS A 71 -8.99 -13.22 12.99
CA HIS A 71 -7.62 -13.34 13.41
C HIS A 71 -7.33 -12.37 14.58
N PRO A 72 -6.58 -12.75 15.62
CA PRO A 72 -6.32 -11.88 16.77
C PRO A 72 -5.66 -10.54 16.40
N HIS A 73 -4.86 -10.51 15.34
CA HIS A 73 -4.16 -9.32 14.86
C HIS A 73 -4.86 -8.61 13.68
N VAL A 74 -6.15 -8.87 13.46
CA VAL A 74 -6.98 -8.16 12.47
C VAL A 74 -8.16 -7.53 13.17
N GLN A 75 -8.52 -6.31 12.80
CA GLN A 75 -9.71 -5.61 13.30
C GLN A 75 -10.97 -6.39 12.88
N HIS A 76 -11.82 -6.74 13.84
CA HIS A 76 -13.06 -7.44 13.56
C HIS A 76 -14.14 -6.51 13.04
N MET A 77 -14.90 -6.99 12.06
CA MET A 77 -16.18 -6.40 11.69
C MET A 77 -17.29 -6.92 12.61
N LEU A 78 -18.19 -6.02 12.96
CA LEU A 78 -19.29 -6.31 13.90
C LEU A 78 -20.62 -6.07 13.21
N HIS A 79 -21.67 -6.79 13.67
CA HIS A 79 -23.08 -6.53 13.31
C HIS A 79 -23.36 -6.42 11.81
N THR A 80 -22.90 -7.39 11.04
CA THR A 80 -22.96 -7.33 9.57
C THR A 80 -24.30 -7.66 8.97
N ASP A 81 -25.15 -8.39 9.73
CA ASP A 81 -26.47 -8.88 9.28
C ASP A 81 -27.62 -7.95 9.69
N GLU A 82 -27.34 -6.81 10.31
CA GLU A 82 -28.37 -5.88 10.79
C GLU A 82 -28.94 -5.03 9.65
N LYS A 83 -30.25 -4.77 9.72
CA LYS A 83 -30.90 -3.75 8.89
C LYS A 83 -30.49 -2.36 9.39
N ARG A 84 -29.97 -1.54 8.51
CA ARG A 84 -29.48 -0.20 8.81
C ARG A 84 -30.29 0.86 8.11
N SER A 85 -30.52 1.99 8.79
CA SER A 85 -31.19 3.17 8.22
C SER A 85 -30.29 3.88 7.21
N GLU A 86 -28.98 3.79 7.41
CA GLU A 86 -27.95 4.43 6.58
C GLU A 86 -26.82 3.43 6.23
N GLN A 87 -25.93 3.85 5.36
CA GLN A 87 -24.79 3.05 4.94
C GLN A 87 -23.59 3.31 5.83
N TYR A 88 -23.22 2.36 6.68
CA TYR A 88 -22.03 2.41 7.51
C TYR A 88 -21.51 1.01 7.82
N LEU A 89 -20.25 0.91 8.21
CA LEU A 89 -19.65 -0.32 8.75
C LEU A 89 -19.45 -0.14 10.25
N VAL A 90 -19.65 -1.23 10.98
CA VAL A 90 -19.37 -1.30 12.41
C VAL A 90 -18.16 -2.19 12.60
N VAL A 91 -17.14 -1.69 13.23
CA VAL A 91 -15.92 -2.46 13.55
C VAL A 91 -15.57 -2.30 15.02
N GLU A 92 -14.77 -3.24 15.55
CA GLU A 92 -14.32 -3.17 16.93
C GLU A 92 -13.53 -1.89 17.20
N TYR A 93 -13.75 -1.29 18.37
CA TYR A 93 -12.92 -0.20 18.84
C TYR A 93 -11.63 -0.77 19.48
N ILE A 94 -10.49 -0.35 18.98
CA ILE A 94 -9.18 -0.79 19.46
C ILE A 94 -8.60 0.31 20.34
N GLN A 95 -8.47 0.01 21.64
CA GLN A 95 -7.81 0.92 22.58
C GLN A 95 -6.29 0.81 22.42
N GLY A 96 -5.67 1.92 22.02
CA GLY A 96 -4.25 1.97 21.75
C GLY A 96 -3.87 3.18 20.91
N ARG A 97 -2.73 3.09 20.24
CA ARG A 97 -2.20 4.13 19.34
C ARG A 97 -1.77 3.50 18.03
N THR A 98 -1.68 4.30 16.97
CA THR A 98 -1.14 3.83 15.70
C THR A 98 0.38 3.60 15.81
N LEU A 99 0.91 2.72 14.94
CA LEU A 99 2.35 2.55 14.81
C LEU A 99 3.02 3.87 14.35
N ARG A 100 2.31 4.71 13.58
CA ARG A 100 2.78 6.05 13.21
C ARG A 100 3.06 6.90 14.45
N ALA A 101 2.10 7.00 15.36
CA ALA A 101 2.27 7.73 16.61
C ALA A 101 3.41 7.17 17.46
N LEU A 102 3.59 5.85 17.46
CA LEU A 102 4.71 5.22 18.18
C LEU A 102 6.06 5.56 17.53
N LEU A 103 6.16 5.55 16.20
CA LEU A 103 7.38 5.93 15.46
C LEU A 103 7.77 7.38 15.69
N GLU A 104 6.79 8.29 15.80
CA GLU A 104 7.02 9.70 16.09
C GLU A 104 7.66 9.92 17.47
N GLU A 105 7.41 9.04 18.45
CA GLU A 105 8.06 9.11 19.77
C GLU A 105 9.55 8.72 19.70
N TYR A 106 9.94 7.84 18.78
CA TYR A 106 11.34 7.47 18.57
C TYR A 106 12.09 8.43 17.65
N ALA A 107 11.37 9.23 16.84
CA ALA A 107 11.98 10.11 15.85
C ALA A 107 12.96 11.13 16.46
N PRO A 108 14.10 11.42 15.81
CA PRO A 108 14.54 10.91 14.49
C PRO A 108 15.32 9.58 14.55
N GLY A 109 15.32 8.88 15.68
CA GLY A 109 16.06 7.64 15.88
C GLY A 109 15.27 6.39 15.56
N PRO A 110 15.95 5.23 15.49
CA PRO A 110 15.31 3.94 15.32
C PRO A 110 14.58 3.47 16.58
N MET A 111 13.55 2.66 16.37
CA MET A 111 12.90 1.88 17.40
C MET A 111 13.81 0.74 17.89
N PRO A 112 13.67 0.26 19.16
CA PRO A 112 14.37 -0.93 19.62
C PRO A 112 14.12 -2.13 18.71
N ARG A 113 15.20 -2.78 18.27
CA ARG A 113 15.14 -3.89 17.31
C ARG A 113 14.15 -4.99 17.69
N ASP A 114 14.17 -5.41 18.95
CA ASP A 114 13.35 -6.53 19.40
C ASP A 114 11.86 -6.16 19.41
N GLU A 115 11.53 -4.89 19.64
CA GLU A 115 10.17 -4.36 19.52
C GLU A 115 9.74 -4.29 18.05
N ALA A 116 10.60 -3.79 17.16
CA ALA A 116 10.36 -3.77 15.72
C ALA A 116 10.08 -5.19 15.17
N LEU A 117 10.88 -6.18 15.59
CA LEU A 117 10.70 -7.58 15.20
C LEU A 117 9.38 -8.15 15.73
N ARG A 118 9.04 -7.90 17.00
CA ARG A 118 7.80 -8.37 17.60
C ARG A 118 6.58 -7.83 16.87
N ILE A 119 6.56 -6.53 16.58
CA ILE A 119 5.49 -5.88 15.81
C ILE A 119 5.40 -6.48 14.40
N THR A 120 6.53 -6.58 13.71
CA THR A 120 6.58 -7.13 12.34
C THR A 120 6.06 -8.56 12.27
N LEU A 121 6.45 -9.42 13.21
CA LEU A 121 6.00 -10.81 13.22
C LEU A 121 4.50 -10.93 13.39
N GLN A 122 3.87 -10.13 14.26
CA GLN A 122 2.41 -10.11 14.43
C GLN A 122 1.69 -9.60 13.16
N ILE A 123 2.25 -8.60 12.48
CA ILE A 123 1.72 -8.11 11.20
C ILE A 123 1.82 -9.20 10.13
N CYS A 124 2.97 -9.86 10.01
CA CYS A 124 3.19 -10.93 9.05
C CYS A 124 2.24 -12.12 9.29
N ASP A 125 2.00 -12.49 10.54
CA ASP A 125 1.09 -13.58 10.93
C ASP A 125 -0.35 -13.26 10.49
N ALA A 126 -0.84 -12.05 10.77
CA ALA A 126 -2.13 -11.59 10.29
C ALA A 126 -2.25 -11.60 8.76
N LEU A 127 -1.23 -11.09 8.08
CA LEU A 127 -1.23 -11.03 6.62
C LEU A 127 -1.11 -12.42 5.98
N ALA A 128 -0.33 -13.34 6.57
CA ALA A 128 -0.27 -14.72 6.13
C ALA A 128 -1.65 -15.36 6.13
N TYR A 129 -2.36 -15.25 7.26
CA TYR A 129 -3.73 -15.74 7.40
C TYR A 129 -4.67 -15.12 6.36
N CYS A 130 -4.61 -13.80 6.15
CA CYS A 130 -5.46 -13.13 5.15
C CYS A 130 -5.15 -13.60 3.73
N HIS A 131 -3.88 -13.75 3.38
CA HIS A 131 -3.45 -14.21 2.06
C HIS A 131 -3.94 -15.64 1.75
N GLU A 132 -3.94 -16.53 2.74
CA GLU A 132 -4.49 -17.89 2.62
C GLU A 132 -5.99 -17.89 2.32
N HIS A 133 -6.71 -16.84 2.79
CA HIS A 133 -8.12 -16.63 2.50
C HIS A 133 -8.38 -15.78 1.23
N GLY A 134 -7.33 -15.51 0.44
CA GLY A 134 -7.42 -14.73 -0.80
C GLY A 134 -7.61 -13.22 -0.60
N VAL A 135 -7.37 -12.73 0.63
CA VAL A 135 -7.50 -11.31 1.00
C VAL A 135 -6.13 -10.66 1.08
N TYR A 136 -5.90 -9.62 0.28
CA TYR A 136 -4.66 -8.84 0.25
C TYR A 136 -4.94 -7.43 0.75
N HIS A 137 -4.09 -6.91 1.63
CA HIS A 137 -4.33 -5.60 2.27
C HIS A 137 -4.09 -4.42 1.31
N ARG A 138 -2.96 -4.38 0.61
CA ARG A 138 -2.58 -3.40 -0.41
C ARG A 138 -2.34 -1.96 0.04
N ASP A 139 -2.58 -1.66 1.31
CA ASP A 139 -2.35 -0.35 1.92
C ASP A 139 -1.74 -0.51 3.32
N ILE A 140 -0.74 -1.40 3.45
CA ILE A 140 0.00 -1.59 4.69
C ILE A 140 0.91 -0.39 4.89
N LYS A 141 0.69 0.30 6.02
CA LYS A 141 1.45 1.47 6.48
C LYS A 141 1.26 1.67 7.98
N PRO A 142 2.11 2.43 8.66
CA PRO A 142 2.04 2.62 10.12
C PRO A 142 0.71 3.19 10.62
N GLU A 143 0.01 3.98 9.81
CA GLU A 143 -1.32 4.53 10.14
C GLU A 143 -2.39 3.44 10.24
N ASN A 144 -2.21 2.32 9.53
CA ASN A 144 -3.15 1.19 9.49
C ASN A 144 -2.76 0.06 10.46
N ILE A 145 -1.80 0.30 11.34
CA ILE A 145 -1.36 -0.63 12.38
C ILE A 145 -1.64 -0.01 13.74
N MET A 146 -2.50 -0.64 14.53
CA MET A 146 -2.78 -0.26 15.92
C MET A 146 -1.93 -1.09 16.86
N ILE A 147 -1.32 -0.42 17.84
CA ILE A 147 -0.61 -1.03 18.97
C ILE A 147 -1.52 -0.85 20.18
N GLN A 148 -2.03 -1.95 20.69
CA GLN A 148 -2.90 -1.98 21.86
C GLN A 148 -2.10 -1.70 23.15
N ASN A 149 -2.80 -1.36 24.25
CA ASN A 149 -2.16 -1.07 25.54
C ASN A 149 -1.38 -2.27 26.14
N ASP A 150 -1.74 -3.49 25.74
CA ASP A 150 -1.02 -4.72 26.11
C ASP A 150 0.16 -5.06 25.18
N GLY A 151 0.41 -4.22 24.18
CA GLY A 151 1.45 -4.38 23.18
C GLY A 151 1.06 -5.26 21.99
N ASN A 152 -0.16 -5.80 21.93
CA ASN A 152 -0.62 -6.56 20.78
C ASN A 152 -0.89 -5.64 19.59
N VAL A 153 -0.68 -6.19 18.40
CA VAL A 153 -0.90 -5.48 17.14
C VAL A 153 -2.27 -5.82 16.56
N LYS A 154 -2.94 -4.84 15.98
CA LYS A 154 -4.11 -5.06 15.12
C LYS A 154 -3.97 -4.27 13.82
N ILE A 155 -4.12 -4.96 12.71
CA ILE A 155 -4.22 -4.35 11.38
C ILE A 155 -5.64 -3.84 11.20
N ILE A 156 -5.77 -2.58 10.78
CA ILE A 156 -7.05 -1.93 10.52
C ILE A 156 -7.20 -1.62 9.03
N ASP A 157 -8.42 -1.30 8.59
CA ASP A 157 -8.72 -0.81 7.23
C ASP A 157 -8.47 -1.82 6.09
N PHE A 158 -8.76 -3.10 6.32
CA PHE A 158 -8.72 -4.14 5.28
C PHE A 158 -9.70 -3.88 4.11
N GLY A 159 -10.82 -3.22 4.36
CA GLY A 159 -11.88 -3.03 3.37
C GLY A 159 -11.59 -2.00 2.28
N ILE A 160 -10.63 -1.09 2.50
CA ILE A 160 -10.38 0.04 1.60
C ILE A 160 -9.41 -0.35 0.47
N ALA A 161 -8.54 -1.30 0.72
CA ALA A 161 -7.50 -1.74 -0.20
C ALA A 161 -8.05 -2.37 -1.50
N LEU A 162 -9.23 -2.96 -1.45
CA LEU A 162 -9.90 -3.52 -2.61
C LEU A 162 -10.55 -2.44 -3.49
N LEU A 163 -10.97 -1.30 -2.93
CA LEU A 163 -11.51 -0.15 -3.68
C LEU A 163 -10.44 0.55 -4.52
N GLN A 164 -9.23 0.67 -4.02
CA GLN A 164 -8.12 1.32 -4.75
C GLN A 164 -7.73 0.53 -6.01
N GLY A 165 -7.92 -0.79 -6.05
CA GLY A 165 -7.72 -1.60 -7.26
C GLY A 165 -8.68 -1.30 -8.42
N ALA A 166 -9.71 -0.48 -8.22
CA ALA A 166 -10.68 -0.11 -9.24
C ALA A 166 -10.39 1.24 -9.92
N ARG A 167 -9.74 2.14 -9.25
CA ARG A 167 -9.13 3.30 -9.91
C ARG A 167 -7.68 2.93 -10.22
N ARG A 168 -7.37 2.74 -11.50
CA ARG A 168 -6.00 2.88 -11.96
C ARG A 168 -5.47 4.16 -11.31
N VAL A 169 -4.37 4.06 -10.56
CA VAL A 169 -3.60 5.23 -10.15
C VAL A 169 -3.08 5.84 -11.45
N THR A 170 -3.97 6.54 -12.16
CA THR A 170 -3.56 7.33 -13.30
C THR A 170 -2.88 8.55 -12.73
N TRP A 171 -1.70 8.86 -13.22
CA TRP A 171 -0.90 10.07 -12.91
C TRP A 171 -1.74 11.37 -12.86
N ARG A 172 -2.95 11.37 -13.45
CA ARG A 172 -3.91 12.48 -13.47
C ARG A 172 -4.91 12.50 -12.31
N GLY A 173 -5.01 11.43 -11.50
CA GLY A 173 -5.95 11.32 -10.38
C GLY A 173 -5.30 11.50 -8.99
N LEU A 174 -4.02 11.79 -8.92
CA LEU A 174 -3.26 12.08 -7.71
C LEU A 174 -3.47 13.56 -7.28
N SER A 175 -4.72 13.95 -7.10
CA SER A 175 -5.02 15.12 -6.28
C SER A 175 -4.85 14.73 -4.80
N SER A 176 -4.64 15.69 -3.94
CA SER A 176 -4.31 15.71 -2.50
C SER A 176 -4.98 14.69 -1.55
N THR A 177 -5.65 13.68 -2.07
CA THR A 177 -6.42 12.67 -1.33
C THR A 177 -5.77 11.27 -1.33
N VAL A 178 -4.67 11.06 -2.06
CA VAL A 178 -3.94 9.79 -2.05
C VAL A 178 -2.93 9.85 -0.91
N GLY A 179 -3.05 8.92 0.05
CA GLY A 179 -2.12 8.78 1.17
C GLY A 179 -0.67 8.67 0.69
N THR A 180 0.25 8.92 1.58
CA THR A 180 1.70 8.94 1.34
C THR A 180 2.15 7.65 0.66
N PRO A 181 2.78 7.71 -0.52
CA PRO A 181 3.14 6.52 -1.30
C PRO A 181 4.37 5.78 -0.76
N ASP A 182 4.88 6.20 0.39
CA ASP A 182 6.16 5.73 0.97
C ASP A 182 6.23 4.21 1.15
N TYR A 183 5.07 3.54 1.26
CA TYR A 183 4.97 2.10 1.49
C TYR A 183 4.43 1.34 0.28
N MET A 184 4.03 2.04 -0.79
CA MET A 184 3.49 1.40 -1.98
C MET A 184 4.57 0.64 -2.75
N SER A 185 4.23 -0.56 -3.18
CA SER A 185 5.14 -1.34 -4.00
C SER A 185 5.29 -0.76 -5.42
N PRO A 186 6.45 -0.97 -6.08
CA PRO A 186 6.70 -0.48 -7.43
C PRO A 186 5.63 -0.88 -8.45
N GLU A 187 5.11 -2.10 -8.37
CA GLU A 187 4.05 -2.59 -9.24
C GLU A 187 2.71 -1.89 -9.00
N GLN A 188 2.37 -1.59 -7.74
CA GLN A 188 1.18 -0.80 -7.44
C GLN A 188 1.27 0.62 -8.01
N LEU A 189 2.44 1.25 -7.90
CA LEU A 189 2.71 2.57 -8.49
C LEU A 189 2.66 2.58 -10.02
N ARG A 190 2.91 1.43 -10.67
CA ARG A 190 2.69 1.25 -12.12
C ARG A 190 1.23 0.98 -12.49
N GLY A 191 0.33 0.93 -11.49
CA GLY A 191 -1.10 0.67 -11.70
C GLY A 191 -1.46 -0.82 -11.78
N GLU A 192 -0.56 -1.71 -11.40
CA GLU A 192 -0.84 -3.13 -11.27
C GLU A 192 -1.61 -3.41 -9.96
N ARG A 193 -2.39 -4.48 -9.97
CA ARG A 193 -3.12 -4.89 -8.77
C ARG A 193 -2.16 -5.55 -7.78
N GLY A 194 -2.00 -4.97 -6.60
CA GLY A 194 -1.16 -5.56 -5.53
C GLY A 194 -1.63 -6.97 -5.14
N THR A 195 -0.66 -7.84 -4.88
CA THR A 195 -0.82 -9.22 -4.41
C THR A 195 -0.11 -9.40 -3.07
N ALA A 196 0.00 -10.64 -2.56
CA ALA A 196 0.77 -10.95 -1.36
C ALA A 196 2.19 -10.34 -1.37
N VAL A 197 2.84 -10.34 -2.53
CA VAL A 197 4.20 -9.83 -2.70
C VAL A 197 4.27 -8.29 -2.56
N ALA A 198 3.18 -7.57 -2.85
CA ALA A 198 3.07 -6.13 -2.60
C ALA A 198 2.98 -5.85 -1.10
N ASP A 199 2.19 -6.63 -0.33
CA ASP A 199 2.12 -6.50 1.12
C ASP A 199 3.47 -6.84 1.78
N VAL A 200 4.23 -7.84 1.25
CA VAL A 200 5.60 -8.13 1.67
C VAL A 200 6.50 -6.91 1.53
N TYR A 201 6.41 -6.21 0.40
CA TYR A 201 7.18 -4.99 0.17
C TYR A 201 6.83 -3.91 1.20
N SER A 202 5.55 -3.65 1.42
CA SER A 202 5.08 -2.63 2.36
C SER A 202 5.53 -2.92 3.80
N VAL A 203 5.44 -4.20 4.24
CA VAL A 203 5.97 -4.64 5.55
C VAL A 203 7.48 -4.46 5.61
N GLY A 204 8.20 -4.77 4.53
CA GLY A 204 9.65 -4.57 4.45
C GLY A 204 10.06 -3.10 4.59
N VAL A 205 9.34 -2.18 3.93
CA VAL A 205 9.55 -0.72 4.06
C VAL A 205 9.27 -0.26 5.49
N MET A 206 8.20 -0.75 6.09
CA MET A 206 7.84 -0.41 7.46
C MET A 206 8.87 -0.92 8.46
N LEU A 207 9.40 -2.15 8.29
CA LEU A 207 10.48 -2.67 9.13
C LEU A 207 11.78 -1.88 8.92
N TYR A 208 12.08 -1.47 7.68
CA TYR A 208 13.20 -0.56 7.41
C TYR A 208 13.07 0.75 8.19
N GLU A 209 11.89 1.39 8.16
CA GLU A 209 11.63 2.63 8.89
C GLU A 209 11.76 2.42 10.42
N MET A 210 11.18 1.36 10.97
CA MET A 210 11.33 1.05 12.40
C MET A 210 12.79 0.91 12.82
N LEU A 211 13.63 0.30 11.99
CA LEU A 211 15.04 0.05 12.29
C LEU A 211 15.97 1.23 11.96
N CYS A 212 15.55 2.19 11.13
CA CYS A 212 16.38 3.32 10.71
C CYS A 212 15.86 4.68 11.19
N GLY A 213 14.60 4.77 11.65
CA GLY A 213 13.94 6.05 11.96
C GLY A 213 13.54 6.85 10.70
N ARG A 214 13.66 6.24 9.51
CA ARG A 214 13.33 6.86 8.23
C ARG A 214 12.94 5.82 7.18
N THR A 215 12.15 6.22 6.20
CA THR A 215 11.83 5.38 5.04
C THR A 215 13.02 5.28 4.07
N PRO A 216 13.10 4.22 3.22
CA PRO A 216 14.21 4.06 2.28
C PRO A 216 14.28 5.16 1.22
N PHE A 217 13.16 5.78 0.90
CA PHE A 217 13.08 6.86 -0.08
C PHE A 217 12.45 8.10 0.52
N GLU A 218 13.03 9.27 0.23
CA GLU A 218 12.54 10.58 0.63
C GLU A 218 12.61 11.52 -0.56
N GLY A 219 11.73 12.53 -0.61
CA GLY A 219 11.70 13.45 -1.73
C GLY A 219 10.92 14.72 -1.42
N GLU A 220 11.17 15.77 -2.20
CA GLU A 220 10.51 17.07 -2.05
C GLU A 220 9.00 17.02 -2.31
N ASN A 221 8.54 15.99 -2.99
CA ASN A 221 7.12 15.79 -3.30
C ASN A 221 6.79 14.31 -3.53
N VAL A 222 5.50 14.01 -3.48
CA VAL A 222 4.93 12.66 -3.68
C VAL A 222 5.42 11.99 -4.96
N PHE A 223 5.54 12.73 -6.06
CA PHE A 223 5.98 12.18 -7.36
C PHE A 223 7.45 11.78 -7.35
N ALA A 224 8.30 12.53 -6.64
CA ALA A 224 9.72 12.18 -6.49
C ALA A 224 9.86 10.85 -5.73
N ILE A 225 9.11 10.66 -4.64
CA ILE A 225 9.10 9.42 -3.85
C ILE A 225 8.59 8.25 -4.71
N MET A 226 7.46 8.42 -5.39
CA MET A 226 6.91 7.40 -6.29
C MET A 226 7.91 6.98 -7.38
N ASN A 227 8.57 7.96 -7.98
CA ASN A 227 9.58 7.69 -9.02
C ASN A 227 10.77 6.90 -8.46
N GLN A 228 11.22 7.19 -7.24
CA GLN A 228 12.30 6.45 -6.59
C GLN A 228 11.90 4.99 -6.38
N HIS A 229 10.71 4.70 -5.82
CA HIS A 229 10.21 3.32 -5.68
C HIS A 229 10.20 2.55 -7.00
N VAL A 230 9.84 3.20 -8.12
CA VAL A 230 9.72 2.56 -9.43
C VAL A 230 11.06 2.38 -10.13
N SER A 231 11.99 3.34 -9.99
CA SER A 231 13.20 3.44 -10.83
C SER A 231 14.51 3.18 -10.10
N GLN A 232 14.52 3.30 -8.76
CA GLN A 232 15.74 3.16 -7.97
C GLN A 232 15.67 1.92 -7.08
N ASP A 233 16.83 1.40 -6.71
CA ASP A 233 16.94 0.41 -5.66
C ASP A 233 17.07 1.12 -4.30
N PRO A 234 16.46 0.57 -3.22
CA PRO A 234 16.58 1.17 -1.91
C PRO A 234 18.04 1.18 -1.44
N PRO A 235 18.47 2.23 -0.72
CA PRO A 235 19.77 2.23 -0.07
C PRO A 235 19.85 1.11 0.96
N SER A 236 21.08 0.60 1.19
CA SER A 236 21.27 -0.44 2.20
C SER A 236 20.84 0.05 3.58
N ILE A 237 20.11 -0.78 4.32
CA ILE A 237 19.74 -0.45 5.71
C ILE A 237 20.99 -0.21 6.58
N LEU A 238 22.11 -0.87 6.27
CA LEU A 238 23.39 -0.72 6.99
C LEU A 238 24.07 0.62 6.74
N ASP A 239 23.68 1.36 5.69
CA ASP A 239 24.18 2.72 5.44
C ASP A 239 23.60 3.72 6.45
N TYR A 240 22.43 3.45 7.03
CA TYR A 240 21.75 4.32 8.01
C TYR A 240 21.78 3.77 9.42
N ASN A 241 21.79 2.45 9.60
CA ASN A 241 21.92 1.82 10.89
C ASN A 241 22.87 0.61 10.82
N PRO A 242 24.18 0.84 11.05
CA PRO A 242 25.18 -0.24 11.01
C PRO A 242 25.04 -1.26 12.16
N ASP A 243 24.25 -0.95 13.20
CA ASP A 243 24.00 -1.86 14.34
C ASP A 243 22.96 -2.96 14.00
N VAL A 244 22.30 -2.87 12.85
CA VAL A 244 21.38 -3.91 12.38
C VAL A 244 22.18 -5.18 12.05
N PRO A 245 21.83 -6.35 12.64
CA PRO A 245 22.53 -7.60 12.31
C PRO A 245 22.49 -7.89 10.80
N PRO A 246 23.60 -8.33 10.19
CA PRO A 246 23.66 -8.56 8.74
C PRO A 246 22.61 -9.55 8.21
N ALA A 247 22.20 -10.54 9.00
CA ALA A 247 21.13 -11.46 8.67
C ALA A 247 19.78 -10.73 8.57
N LEU A 248 19.46 -9.86 9.55
CA LEU A 248 18.24 -9.05 9.55
C LEU A 248 18.25 -8.04 8.39
N ALA A 249 19.38 -7.39 8.14
CA ALA A 249 19.57 -6.53 6.98
C ALA A 249 19.25 -7.27 5.66
N THR A 250 19.71 -8.54 5.54
CA THR A 250 19.40 -9.37 4.37
C THR A 250 17.91 -9.61 4.21
N VAL A 251 17.18 -9.89 5.30
CA VAL A 251 15.72 -10.10 5.28
C VAL A 251 15.00 -8.83 4.81
N VAL A 252 15.33 -7.68 5.42
CA VAL A 252 14.72 -6.40 5.06
C VAL A 252 14.96 -6.06 3.59
N MET A 253 16.24 -6.11 3.17
CA MET A 253 16.63 -5.77 1.80
C MET A 253 16.05 -6.74 0.75
N LYS A 254 15.80 -8.01 1.11
CA LYS A 254 15.08 -8.96 0.25
C LYS A 254 13.60 -8.58 0.12
N ALA A 255 12.94 -8.21 1.22
CA ALA A 255 11.52 -7.84 1.20
C ALA A 255 11.24 -6.61 0.31
N ILE A 256 12.15 -5.61 0.32
CA ILE A 256 11.98 -4.34 -0.41
C ILE A 256 12.65 -4.31 -1.79
N ARG A 257 12.99 -5.49 -2.37
CA ARG A 257 13.48 -5.53 -3.75
C ARG A 257 12.48 -4.90 -4.71
N ARG A 258 12.98 -4.12 -5.69
CA ARG A 258 12.16 -3.49 -6.72
C ARG A 258 11.44 -4.54 -7.58
N ASP A 259 12.15 -5.60 -7.95
CA ASP A 259 11.63 -6.74 -8.69
C ASP A 259 10.82 -7.66 -7.75
N PRO A 260 9.49 -7.84 -7.96
CA PRO A 260 8.66 -8.72 -7.13
C PRO A 260 9.14 -10.18 -7.15
N GLU A 261 9.80 -10.61 -8.25
CA GLU A 261 10.30 -11.99 -8.35
C GLU A 261 11.47 -12.27 -7.40
N LYS A 262 12.16 -11.25 -6.93
CA LYS A 262 13.28 -11.34 -6.00
C LYS A 262 12.90 -11.20 -4.54
N ARG A 263 11.62 -10.94 -4.24
CA ARG A 263 11.09 -10.83 -2.88
C ARG A 263 10.68 -12.20 -2.32
N TYR A 264 10.30 -12.23 -1.06
CA TYR A 264 9.53 -13.33 -0.48
C TYR A 264 8.23 -13.51 -1.24
N LYS A 265 7.86 -14.77 -1.53
CA LYS A 265 6.62 -15.07 -2.26
C LYS A 265 5.42 -15.13 -1.32
N THR A 266 5.66 -15.45 -0.06
CA THR A 266 4.64 -15.52 0.98
C THR A 266 5.13 -14.84 2.26
N MET A 267 4.17 -14.44 3.12
CA MET A 267 4.50 -13.95 4.47
C MET A 267 5.14 -15.06 5.32
N HIS A 268 4.78 -16.33 5.11
CA HIS A 268 5.40 -17.45 5.84
C HIS A 268 6.89 -17.57 5.58
N GLU A 269 7.35 -17.35 4.35
CA GLU A 269 8.79 -17.34 4.05
C GLU A 269 9.49 -16.20 4.82
N MET A 270 8.88 -15.01 4.89
CA MET A 270 9.45 -13.88 5.63
C MET A 270 9.44 -14.14 7.14
N ILE A 271 8.35 -14.67 7.70
CA ILE A 271 8.26 -15.09 9.11
C ILE A 271 9.36 -16.07 9.45
N HIS A 272 9.53 -17.11 8.62
CA HIS A 272 10.56 -18.12 8.84
C HIS A 272 11.95 -17.50 8.96
N ASP A 273 12.33 -16.62 8.05
CA ASP A 273 13.65 -16.00 8.05
C ASP A 273 13.80 -15.01 9.24
N LEU A 274 12.73 -14.27 9.61
CA LEU A 274 12.74 -13.37 10.77
C LEU A 274 12.89 -14.13 12.11
N GLN A 275 12.28 -15.31 12.23
CA GLN A 275 12.37 -16.14 13.42
C GLN A 275 13.69 -16.93 13.51
N HIS A 276 14.35 -17.16 12.39
CA HIS A 276 15.56 -18.01 12.29
C HIS A 276 16.73 -17.22 11.69
N LEU A 277 16.97 -16.00 12.17
CA LEU A 277 18.05 -15.13 11.66
C LEU A 277 19.43 -15.82 11.66
N GLN A 278 19.67 -16.76 12.58
CA GLN A 278 20.91 -17.53 12.65
C GLN A 278 21.12 -18.46 11.44
N THR A 279 20.06 -18.80 10.70
CA THR A 279 20.14 -19.63 9.48
C THR A 279 20.22 -18.79 8.21
N VAL A 280 19.87 -17.52 8.27
CA VAL A 280 19.92 -16.59 7.16
C VAL A 280 21.38 -16.27 6.85
N LYS A 281 21.84 -16.66 5.67
CA LYS A 281 23.19 -16.30 5.19
C LYS A 281 23.20 -14.81 4.83
N PRO A 282 24.03 -13.99 5.48
CA PRO A 282 24.17 -12.60 5.09
C PRO A 282 24.60 -12.48 3.63
N VAL A 283 23.86 -11.71 2.86
CA VAL A 283 24.17 -11.40 1.48
C VAL A 283 24.51 -9.90 1.41
N GLN A 284 25.68 -9.60 0.84
CA GLN A 284 25.98 -8.20 0.54
C GLN A 284 24.92 -7.68 -0.43
N TYR A 285 24.21 -6.65 -0.01
CA TYR A 285 23.20 -6.04 -0.85
C TYR A 285 23.83 -5.49 -2.13
N GLN A 286 23.36 -5.96 -3.25
CA GLN A 286 23.71 -5.43 -4.55
C GLN A 286 22.46 -4.88 -5.19
N PRO A 287 22.43 -3.60 -5.58
CA PRO A 287 21.34 -3.02 -6.34
C PRO A 287 21.04 -3.85 -7.60
N ASP A 288 19.79 -3.94 -7.97
CA ASP A 288 19.43 -4.55 -9.25
C ASP A 288 19.98 -3.67 -10.37
N VAL A 289 20.80 -4.22 -11.22
CA VAL A 289 21.25 -3.49 -12.42
C VAL A 289 19.99 -3.05 -13.16
N PRO A 290 19.82 -1.74 -13.49
CA PRO A 290 18.66 -1.30 -14.24
C PRO A 290 18.56 -2.18 -15.48
N GLN A 291 17.50 -2.97 -15.59
CA GLN A 291 17.18 -3.57 -16.89
C GLN A 291 17.01 -2.35 -17.82
N LYS A 292 18.01 -2.11 -18.67
CA LYS A 292 17.84 -1.20 -19.81
C LYS A 292 16.55 -1.71 -20.46
N ASP A 293 15.52 -0.87 -20.44
CA ASP A 293 14.23 -1.19 -21.02
C ASP A 293 14.47 -1.61 -22.48
N SER A 294 14.73 -2.90 -22.67
CA SER A 294 15.00 -3.48 -23.99
C SER A 294 13.80 -3.26 -24.92
N THR A 295 12.61 -3.14 -24.33
CA THR A 295 11.37 -2.81 -25.04
C THR A 295 11.32 -1.35 -25.46
N LEU A 296 11.66 -0.39 -24.60
CA LEU A 296 11.66 1.04 -24.94
C LEU A 296 12.76 1.36 -25.97
N VAL A 297 13.97 0.83 -25.75
CA VAL A 297 15.09 0.96 -26.71
C VAL A 297 14.76 0.29 -28.04
N ARG A 298 14.06 -0.86 -28.00
CA ARG A 298 13.60 -1.56 -29.21
C ARG A 298 12.50 -0.78 -29.92
N GLN A 299 11.55 -0.18 -29.20
CA GLN A 299 10.50 0.67 -29.76
C GLN A 299 11.07 1.96 -30.36
N ILE A 300 12.02 2.61 -29.68
CA ILE A 300 12.71 3.80 -30.21
C ILE A 300 13.50 3.44 -31.48
N LYS A 301 14.25 2.33 -31.47
CA LYS A 301 14.98 1.87 -32.68
C LYS A 301 14.03 1.52 -33.83
N LEU A 302 12.88 0.92 -33.54
CA LEU A 302 11.88 0.61 -34.56
C LEU A 302 11.23 1.88 -35.13
N ALA A 303 10.88 2.83 -34.27
CA ALA A 303 10.31 4.12 -34.67
C ALA A 303 11.29 4.95 -35.51
N THR A 304 12.58 4.99 -35.14
CA THR A 304 13.65 5.64 -35.94
C THR A 304 13.86 4.94 -37.26
N LEU A 305 13.82 3.61 -37.31
CA LEU A 305 13.93 2.87 -38.58
C LEU A 305 12.75 3.17 -39.55
N ILE A 306 11.54 3.18 -39.00
CA ILE A 306 10.31 3.53 -39.80
C ILE A 306 10.42 4.94 -40.34
N LEU A 307 10.87 5.91 -39.48
CA LEU A 307 11.04 7.30 -39.94
C LEU A 307 12.08 7.44 -41.05
N ILE A 308 13.21 6.75 -40.94
CA ILE A 308 14.27 6.73 -41.95
C ILE A 308 13.70 6.12 -43.27
N CYS A 309 12.99 5.01 -43.21
CA CYS A 309 12.37 4.40 -44.39
C CYS A 309 11.36 5.35 -45.07
N LEU A 310 10.55 6.06 -44.27
CA LEU A 310 9.58 7.03 -44.77
C LEU A 310 10.27 8.19 -45.49
N CYS A 311 11.34 8.71 -44.92
CA CYS A 311 12.15 9.76 -45.55
C CYS A 311 12.77 9.30 -46.88
N LEU A 312 13.28 8.08 -46.92
CA LEU A 312 13.86 7.52 -48.16
C LEU A 312 12.81 7.35 -49.28
N VAL A 313 11.59 6.90 -48.89
CA VAL A 313 10.48 6.80 -49.88
C VAL A 313 10.07 8.17 -50.40
N ILE A 314 10.00 9.20 -49.56
CA ILE A 314 9.67 10.57 -49.98
C ILE A 314 10.74 11.11 -50.94
N ILE A 315 12.01 10.89 -50.63
CA ILE A 315 13.13 11.30 -51.50
C ILE A 315 13.05 10.58 -52.86
N ALA A 316 12.81 9.27 -52.87
CA ALA A 316 12.66 8.47 -54.08
C ALA A 316 11.48 8.95 -54.98
N LEU A 317 10.34 9.24 -54.33
CA LEU A 317 9.17 9.80 -55.04
C LEU A 317 9.46 11.21 -55.62
N GLY A 318 10.20 12.03 -54.89
CA GLY A 318 10.67 13.35 -55.34
C GLY A 318 11.57 13.24 -56.58
N PHE A 319 12.51 12.30 -56.62
CA PHE A 319 13.36 12.02 -57.78
C PHE A 319 12.54 11.51 -58.95
N LEU A 320 11.61 10.58 -58.75
CA LEU A 320 10.73 10.07 -59.81
C LEU A 320 9.85 11.17 -60.43
N ALA A 321 9.31 12.07 -59.62
CA ALA A 321 8.55 13.22 -60.06
C ALA A 321 9.39 14.20 -60.92
N GLN A 322 10.64 14.45 -60.55
CA GLN A 322 11.58 15.25 -61.32
C GLN A 322 11.92 14.60 -62.67
N PHE A 323 12.16 13.27 -62.68
CA PHE A 323 12.41 12.54 -63.94
C PHE A 323 11.20 12.55 -64.87
N ALA A 324 9.99 12.37 -64.33
CA ALA A 324 8.75 12.44 -65.12
C ALA A 324 8.52 13.83 -65.72
N HIS A 325 8.88 14.89 -64.99
CA HIS A 325 8.78 16.28 -65.46
C HIS A 325 9.80 16.61 -66.57
N HIS A 326 10.96 15.94 -66.59
CA HIS A 326 11.97 16.10 -67.63
C HIS A 326 11.69 15.26 -68.88
N ALA A 327 10.93 14.16 -68.78
CA ALA A 327 10.60 13.29 -69.92
C ALA A 327 9.40 13.80 -70.75
N VAL A 328 8.67 14.80 -70.28
CA VAL A 328 7.50 15.42 -70.94
C VAL A 328 7.86 16.76 -71.60
N ARG A 329 9.10 17.20 -71.54
CA ARG A 329 9.66 18.32 -72.30
C ARG A 329 10.56 17.79 -73.38
#